data_c35fab4b8f53cb1e20c3eb2cda349391
#
_entry.id   c35fab4b8f53cb1e20c3eb2cda349391
#
_cell.length_a   1.000
_cell.length_b   1.000
_cell.length_c   1.000
_cell.angle_alpha   90.00
_cell.angle_beta   90.00
_cell.angle_gamma   90.00
#
_symmetry.space_group_name_H-M   'P 1'
#
loop_
_entity.id
_entity.type
_entity.pdbx_description
1 polymer ?
#
loop_
_entity_poly.entity_id
_entity_poly.type
_entity_poly.pdbx_seq_one_letter_code
_entity_poly.pdbx_strand_id
1 'polypeptide(L)'
;MKINEVVKITGLTKKAIRLYEERGLITVGRSENGYRDYSEKDIKILEQIKLLRTAGISIIDIRLLFSEMLSLDDVIGKRKKEIEAESGLNSERYAFCETLAQRIANGEEQTRIPFTEMEDTLKYGQGALAVGIDIGTTTISAAVIDLENKTQVEVFSIPHSSYVKNSVFFEQSVSVIIDKAVKTLELIYKSYPNIASIGITGQMHGIVYLNNNGEAVSNLINWQDKRGDLPMKNEMTACQSIKKITGESIATGYGIATHYYNLLNGLVPQDAVGFCSIMDYLAMHLCQIKRPVTHTSIAASFGLFDVKKACFMHDKLLELGIDASFLPKVVASNEIIGKWNDIPICVAIGDNQASFLGSVENNRESALVNIGTGSQISAVGEIGTLGDGIEYRPFINGEYLICGSALCGGSAYALVEKFFSNQNFLNP
;
A
#
# COMPACT_ATOMS: atom_id res chain seq x y z
N MET A 1 -8.74 -39.11 -8.36
CA MET A 1 -10.06 -39.16 -9.08
C MET A 1 -10.00 -38.36 -10.38
N LYS A 2 -10.80 -38.73 -11.38
CA LYS A 2 -10.86 -38.00 -12.65
C LYS A 2 -11.82 -36.80 -12.56
N ILE A 3 -11.59 -35.76 -13.35
CA ILE A 3 -12.38 -34.52 -13.34
C ILE A 3 -13.91 -34.74 -13.46
N ASN A 4 -14.34 -35.79 -14.18
CA ASN A 4 -15.77 -36.11 -14.30
C ASN A 4 -16.41 -36.58 -12.98
N GLU A 5 -15.65 -37.23 -12.12
CA GLU A 5 -16.07 -37.66 -10.78
C GLU A 5 -16.15 -36.44 -9.86
N VAL A 6 -15.11 -35.58 -9.92
CA VAL A 6 -15.06 -34.32 -9.15
C VAL A 6 -16.25 -33.42 -9.48
N VAL A 7 -16.62 -33.28 -10.78
CA VAL A 7 -17.81 -32.54 -11.20
C VAL A 7 -19.08 -33.09 -10.55
N LYS A 8 -19.23 -34.43 -10.47
CA LYS A 8 -20.40 -35.06 -9.84
C LYS A 8 -20.47 -34.82 -8.34
N ILE A 9 -19.31 -34.84 -7.67
CA ILE A 9 -19.23 -34.66 -6.22
C ILE A 9 -19.44 -33.19 -5.84
N THR A 10 -18.69 -32.28 -6.46
CA THR A 10 -18.70 -30.84 -6.07
C THR A 10 -19.83 -30.03 -6.72
N GLY A 11 -20.43 -30.56 -7.82
CA GLY A 11 -21.38 -29.81 -8.62
C GLY A 11 -20.79 -28.61 -9.39
N LEU A 12 -19.46 -28.50 -9.42
CA LEU A 12 -18.76 -27.47 -10.21
C LEU A 12 -18.63 -27.89 -11.67
N THR A 13 -18.57 -26.92 -12.59
CA THR A 13 -18.30 -27.22 -13.99
C THR A 13 -16.82 -27.54 -14.21
N LYS A 14 -16.50 -28.36 -15.24
CA LYS A 14 -15.10 -28.62 -15.64
C LYS A 14 -14.33 -27.31 -15.89
N LYS A 15 -15.00 -26.29 -16.45
CA LYS A 15 -14.40 -24.99 -16.74
C LYS A 15 -14.04 -24.26 -15.43
N ALA A 16 -14.92 -24.29 -14.43
CA ALA A 16 -14.67 -23.69 -13.13
C ALA A 16 -13.50 -24.38 -12.41
N ILE A 17 -13.46 -25.73 -12.38
CA ILE A 17 -12.38 -26.51 -11.74
C ILE A 17 -11.03 -26.19 -12.39
N ARG A 18 -10.98 -26.12 -13.74
CA ARG A 18 -9.75 -25.75 -14.46
C ARG A 18 -9.35 -24.31 -14.19
N LEU A 19 -10.30 -23.38 -14.13
CA LEU A 19 -10.03 -21.98 -13.77
C LEU A 19 -9.42 -21.88 -12.38
N TYR A 20 -9.89 -22.65 -11.40
CA TYR A 20 -9.35 -22.64 -10.04
C TYR A 20 -7.94 -23.25 -9.98
N GLU A 21 -7.65 -24.28 -10.77
CA GLU A 21 -6.28 -24.79 -10.97
C GLU A 21 -5.41 -23.72 -11.65
N GLU A 22 -5.88 -23.13 -12.75
CA GLU A 22 -5.17 -22.06 -13.47
C GLU A 22 -4.93 -20.81 -12.62
N ARG A 23 -5.78 -20.54 -11.65
CA ARG A 23 -5.66 -19.42 -10.70
C ARG A 23 -4.92 -19.81 -9.43
N GLY A 24 -4.37 -21.02 -9.37
CA GLY A 24 -3.57 -21.49 -8.25
C GLY A 24 -4.35 -21.66 -6.94
N LEU A 25 -5.66 -21.86 -7.00
CA LEU A 25 -6.48 -22.16 -5.83
C LEU A 25 -6.43 -23.63 -5.44
N ILE A 26 -6.05 -24.51 -6.35
CA ILE A 26 -5.81 -25.94 -6.14
C ILE A 26 -4.59 -26.37 -6.95
N THR A 27 -3.84 -27.31 -6.42
CA THR A 27 -2.72 -27.96 -7.11
C THR A 27 -3.09 -29.42 -7.32
N VAL A 28 -3.24 -29.82 -8.58
CA VAL A 28 -3.74 -31.14 -8.94
C VAL A 28 -2.59 -32.06 -9.36
N GLY A 29 -2.47 -33.20 -8.72
CA GLY A 29 -1.50 -34.22 -9.08
C GLY A 29 -1.70 -34.75 -10.51
N ARG A 30 -0.65 -35.36 -11.07
CA ARG A 30 -0.68 -36.04 -12.36
C ARG A 30 -0.49 -37.53 -12.18
N SER A 31 -1.32 -38.35 -12.82
CA SER A 31 -1.11 -39.78 -12.90
C SER A 31 0.10 -40.12 -13.78
N GLU A 32 0.60 -41.35 -13.73
CA GLU A 32 1.72 -41.87 -14.57
C GLU A 32 1.47 -41.60 -16.08
N ASN A 33 0.23 -41.53 -16.51
CA ASN A 33 -0.17 -41.24 -17.90
C ASN A 33 -0.34 -39.75 -18.19
N GLY A 34 0.09 -38.85 -17.27
CA GLY A 34 0.02 -37.40 -17.43
C GLY A 34 -1.35 -36.77 -17.23
N TYR A 35 -2.41 -37.54 -16.93
CA TYR A 35 -3.76 -37.01 -16.69
C TYR A 35 -3.89 -36.48 -15.26
N ARG A 36 -4.72 -35.44 -15.07
CA ARG A 36 -5.07 -34.86 -13.76
C ARG A 36 -5.65 -35.92 -12.83
N ASP A 37 -5.14 -36.01 -11.62
CA ASP A 37 -5.60 -36.91 -10.57
C ASP A 37 -5.93 -36.11 -9.30
N TYR A 38 -7.22 -35.97 -9.02
CA TYR A 38 -7.74 -35.16 -7.89
C TYR A 38 -7.80 -36.02 -6.61
N SER A 39 -7.24 -35.51 -5.54
CA SER A 39 -7.30 -36.11 -4.20
C SER A 39 -8.60 -35.74 -3.47
N GLU A 40 -8.89 -36.40 -2.35
CA GLU A 40 -9.99 -35.99 -1.45
C GLU A 40 -9.75 -34.61 -0.86
N LYS A 41 -8.49 -34.21 -0.64
CA LYS A 41 -8.11 -32.87 -0.20
C LYS A 41 -8.53 -31.82 -1.23
N ASP A 42 -8.29 -32.07 -2.52
CA ASP A 42 -8.67 -31.16 -3.60
C ASP A 42 -10.19 -30.97 -3.68
N ILE A 43 -10.96 -32.04 -3.41
CA ILE A 43 -12.42 -31.96 -3.37
C ILE A 43 -12.87 -31.03 -2.25
N LYS A 44 -12.35 -31.18 -1.03
CA LYS A 44 -12.68 -30.32 0.10
C LYS A 44 -12.35 -28.85 -0.19
N ILE A 45 -11.20 -28.59 -0.80
CA ILE A 45 -10.82 -27.22 -1.22
C ILE A 45 -11.81 -26.68 -2.25
N LEU A 46 -12.18 -27.48 -3.26
CA LEU A 46 -13.16 -27.06 -4.28
C LEU A 46 -14.54 -26.78 -3.68
N GLU A 47 -14.98 -27.54 -2.68
CA GLU A 47 -16.23 -27.27 -1.96
C GLU A 47 -16.16 -25.97 -1.17
N GLN A 48 -15.05 -25.66 -0.49
CA GLN A 48 -14.82 -24.40 0.18
C GLN A 48 -14.81 -23.23 -0.81
N ILE A 49 -14.10 -23.36 -1.93
CA ILE A 49 -14.10 -22.35 -3.01
C ILE A 49 -15.53 -22.12 -3.51
N LYS A 50 -16.30 -23.18 -3.75
CA LYS A 50 -17.69 -23.07 -4.18
C LYS A 50 -18.53 -22.26 -3.18
N LEU A 51 -18.41 -22.56 -1.89
CA LEU A 51 -19.13 -21.87 -0.83
C LEU A 51 -18.80 -20.37 -0.80
N LEU A 52 -17.50 -20.02 -0.80
CA LEU A 52 -17.02 -18.64 -0.80
C LEU A 52 -17.46 -17.90 -2.09
N ARG A 53 -17.39 -18.55 -3.24
CA ARG A 53 -17.89 -18.00 -4.52
C ARG A 53 -19.41 -17.78 -4.53
N THR A 54 -20.16 -18.61 -3.84
CA THR A 54 -21.64 -18.41 -3.69
C THR A 54 -21.91 -17.15 -2.87
N ALA A 55 -21.09 -16.82 -1.87
CA ALA A 55 -21.15 -15.55 -1.16
C ALA A 55 -20.73 -14.34 -2.03
N GLY A 56 -20.23 -14.57 -3.24
CA GLY A 56 -19.73 -13.53 -4.14
C GLY A 56 -18.32 -13.07 -3.84
N ILE A 57 -17.56 -13.80 -3.01
CA ILE A 57 -16.17 -13.50 -2.69
C ILE A 57 -15.31 -13.71 -3.93
N SER A 58 -14.41 -12.77 -4.23
CA SER A 58 -13.56 -12.82 -5.42
C SER A 58 -12.56 -13.99 -5.37
N ILE A 59 -12.09 -14.46 -6.53
CA ILE A 59 -11.05 -15.50 -6.60
C ILE A 59 -9.76 -15.02 -5.90
N ILE A 60 -9.45 -13.73 -6.02
CA ILE A 60 -8.28 -13.11 -5.39
C ILE A 60 -8.41 -13.15 -3.87
N ASP A 61 -9.56 -12.74 -3.33
CA ASP A 61 -9.80 -12.74 -1.88
C ASP A 61 -9.77 -14.18 -1.31
N ILE A 62 -10.27 -15.16 -2.06
CA ILE A 62 -10.15 -16.58 -1.68
C ILE A 62 -8.68 -17.01 -1.66
N ARG A 63 -7.88 -16.61 -2.64
CA ARG A 63 -6.44 -16.91 -2.68
C ARG A 63 -5.70 -16.28 -1.51
N LEU A 64 -5.99 -15.00 -1.19
CA LEU A 64 -5.43 -14.30 -0.04
C LEU A 64 -5.85 -14.93 1.29
N LEU A 65 -7.08 -15.40 1.40
CA LEU A 65 -7.58 -16.16 2.55
C LEU A 65 -6.82 -17.49 2.73
N PHE A 66 -6.66 -18.25 1.67
CA PHE A 66 -5.95 -19.54 1.72
C PHE A 66 -4.44 -19.39 1.96
N SER A 67 -3.85 -18.26 1.57
CA SER A 67 -2.45 -17.93 1.89
C SER A 67 -2.27 -17.29 3.28
N GLU A 68 -3.32 -17.27 4.11
CA GLU A 68 -3.34 -16.66 5.46
C GLU A 68 -2.99 -15.15 5.47
N MET A 69 -3.04 -14.49 4.32
CA MET A 69 -2.80 -13.04 4.20
C MET A 69 -4.02 -12.21 4.60
N LEU A 70 -5.23 -12.75 4.41
CA LEU A 70 -6.48 -12.21 4.92
C LEU A 70 -7.09 -13.20 5.91
N SER A 71 -7.73 -12.67 6.96
CA SER A 71 -8.64 -13.46 7.77
C SER A 71 -9.99 -13.62 7.06
N LEU A 72 -10.78 -14.59 7.48
CA LEU A 72 -12.13 -14.73 6.97
C LEU A 72 -13.00 -13.50 7.30
N ASP A 73 -12.81 -12.90 8.48
CA ASP A 73 -13.52 -11.69 8.88
C ASP A 73 -13.19 -10.50 7.96
N ASP A 74 -11.92 -10.37 7.54
CA ASP A 74 -11.52 -9.36 6.56
C ASP A 74 -12.24 -9.56 5.23
N VAL A 75 -12.28 -10.79 4.73
CA VAL A 75 -12.89 -11.14 3.44
C VAL A 75 -14.40 -10.93 3.46
N ILE A 76 -15.06 -11.38 4.52
CA ILE A 76 -16.51 -11.21 4.68
C ILE A 76 -16.85 -9.74 4.94
N GLY A 77 -16.07 -9.04 5.77
CA GLY A 77 -16.27 -7.62 6.05
C GLY A 77 -16.14 -6.76 4.79
N LYS A 78 -15.16 -7.07 3.93
CA LYS A 78 -15.02 -6.45 2.61
C LYS A 78 -16.26 -6.70 1.74
N ARG A 79 -16.70 -7.96 1.65
CA ARG A 79 -17.86 -8.32 0.82
C ARG A 79 -19.16 -7.68 1.30
N LYS A 80 -19.37 -7.58 2.61
CA LYS A 80 -20.52 -6.86 3.18
C LYS A 80 -20.54 -5.39 2.75
N LYS A 81 -19.41 -4.69 2.84
CA LYS A 81 -19.28 -3.29 2.39
C LYS A 81 -19.56 -3.12 0.88
N GLU A 82 -19.11 -4.07 0.06
CA GLU A 82 -19.40 -4.08 -1.38
C GLU A 82 -20.90 -4.24 -1.65
N ILE A 83 -21.59 -5.15 -0.93
CA ILE A 83 -23.03 -5.37 -1.05
C ILE A 83 -23.80 -4.11 -0.60
N GLU A 84 -23.38 -3.45 0.48
CA GLU A 84 -23.97 -2.19 0.95
C GLU A 84 -23.83 -1.06 -0.09
N ALA A 85 -22.67 -1.00 -0.77
CA ALA A 85 -22.40 -0.02 -1.82
C ALA A 85 -23.18 -0.28 -3.12
N GLU A 86 -23.50 -1.54 -3.44
CA GLU A 86 -24.28 -1.97 -4.61
C GLU A 86 -25.78 -1.59 -4.51
N SER A 87 -26.18 -0.82 -3.49
CA SER A 87 -27.52 -0.28 -3.20
C SER A 87 -28.73 -1.25 -3.30
N GLY A 88 -29.25 -1.64 -2.16
CA GLY A 88 -30.68 -1.91 -1.93
C GLY A 88 -31.25 -3.25 -2.43
N LEU A 89 -30.58 -4.07 -3.21
CA LEU A 89 -31.14 -5.29 -3.83
C LEU A 89 -30.57 -6.63 -3.32
N ASN A 90 -29.71 -6.64 -2.30
CA ASN A 90 -28.95 -7.84 -1.93
C ASN A 90 -29.08 -8.29 -0.45
N SER A 91 -30.26 -8.16 0.15
CA SER A 91 -30.50 -8.64 1.53
C SER A 91 -30.19 -10.15 1.71
N GLU A 92 -30.48 -10.98 0.71
CA GLU A 92 -30.20 -12.42 0.75
C GLU A 92 -28.70 -12.75 0.76
N ARG A 93 -27.91 -12.03 -0.04
CA ARG A 93 -26.44 -12.23 -0.08
C ARG A 93 -25.77 -11.73 1.21
N TYR A 94 -26.26 -10.63 1.75
CA TYR A 94 -25.78 -10.12 3.04
C TYR A 94 -26.08 -11.12 4.17
N ALA A 95 -27.32 -11.61 4.26
CA ALA A 95 -27.71 -12.63 5.24
C ALA A 95 -26.91 -13.93 5.08
N PHE A 96 -26.58 -14.32 3.85
CA PHE A 96 -25.74 -15.49 3.58
C PHE A 96 -24.29 -15.28 4.09
N CYS A 97 -23.70 -14.08 3.88
CA CYS A 97 -22.38 -13.76 4.43
C CYS A 97 -22.37 -13.78 5.96
N GLU A 98 -23.45 -13.31 6.61
CA GLU A 98 -23.59 -13.39 8.08
C GLU A 98 -23.69 -14.82 8.58
N THR A 99 -24.53 -15.63 7.92
CA THR A 99 -24.69 -17.06 8.26
C THR A 99 -23.35 -17.80 8.10
N LEU A 100 -22.61 -17.52 7.03
CA LEU A 100 -21.30 -18.13 6.79
C LEU A 100 -20.29 -17.75 7.89
N ALA A 101 -20.24 -16.46 8.27
CA ALA A 101 -19.38 -15.99 9.35
C ALA A 101 -19.71 -16.69 10.68
N GLN A 102 -21.00 -16.83 11.03
CA GLN A 102 -21.44 -17.50 12.24
C GLN A 102 -21.09 -19.00 12.25
N ARG A 103 -21.30 -19.72 11.16
CA ARG A 103 -20.97 -21.15 11.04
C ARG A 103 -19.48 -21.42 11.24
N ILE A 104 -18.64 -20.53 10.71
CA ILE A 104 -17.19 -20.63 10.87
C ILE A 104 -16.76 -20.25 12.29
N ALA A 105 -17.33 -19.20 12.88
CA ALA A 105 -17.08 -18.83 14.27
C ALA A 105 -17.47 -19.95 15.25
N ASN A 106 -18.51 -20.73 14.93
CA ASN A 106 -18.95 -21.88 15.71
C ASN A 106 -18.13 -23.16 15.46
N GLY A 107 -17.12 -23.13 14.58
CA GLY A 107 -16.30 -24.29 14.25
C GLY A 107 -16.98 -25.35 13.39
N GLU A 108 -18.14 -25.03 12.80
CA GLU A 108 -18.91 -25.94 11.94
C GLU A 108 -18.28 -26.10 10.56
N GLU A 109 -17.41 -25.18 10.16
CA GLU A 109 -16.63 -25.23 8.93
C GLU A 109 -15.15 -24.94 9.21
N GLN A 110 -14.25 -25.84 8.76
CA GLN A 110 -12.81 -25.63 8.87
C GLN A 110 -12.31 -24.83 7.66
N THR A 111 -11.87 -23.60 7.91
CA THR A 111 -11.24 -22.74 6.89
C THR A 111 -9.73 -22.90 6.79
N ARG A 112 -9.12 -23.71 7.67
CA ARG A 112 -7.67 -23.93 7.70
C ARG A 112 -7.29 -25.18 6.92
N ILE A 113 -6.87 -24.98 5.67
CA ILE A 113 -5.98 -25.94 4.98
C ILE A 113 -4.65 -25.22 4.84
N PRO A 114 -3.56 -25.75 5.45
CA PRO A 114 -2.24 -25.16 5.29
C PRO A 114 -1.86 -25.11 3.81
N PHE A 115 -1.48 -23.94 3.36
CA PHE A 115 -1.09 -23.63 1.97
C PHE A 115 0.38 -24.02 1.72
N THR A 116 0.78 -25.22 2.13
CA THR A 116 2.18 -25.61 2.20
C THR A 116 2.78 -26.13 0.89
N GLU A 117 2.01 -26.32 -0.19
CA GLU A 117 2.54 -26.85 -1.47
C GLU A 117 1.79 -26.26 -2.66
N MET A 118 2.14 -25.02 -3.04
CA MET A 118 1.85 -24.52 -4.38
C MET A 118 3.14 -24.48 -5.20
N GLU A 119 3.42 -25.59 -5.83
CA GLU A 119 4.24 -25.63 -7.02
C GLU A 119 3.28 -25.78 -8.21
N ASP A 120 3.11 -24.72 -8.98
CA ASP A 120 3.13 -24.66 -10.43
C ASP A 120 2.52 -23.36 -10.97
N THR A 121 3.29 -22.77 -11.83
CA THR A 121 3.15 -21.52 -12.54
C THR A 121 1.85 -21.37 -13.33
N LEU A 122 1.12 -20.30 -13.02
CA LEU A 122 0.09 -19.78 -13.92
C LEU A 122 0.75 -19.27 -15.21
N LYS A 123 0.37 -19.81 -16.34
CA LYS A 123 0.74 -19.26 -17.65
C LYS A 123 -0.17 -18.07 -17.97
N TYR A 124 0.18 -16.90 -17.45
CA TYR A 124 -0.31 -15.63 -17.99
C TYR A 124 0.71 -15.08 -18.97
N GLY A 125 0.24 -14.66 -20.14
CA GLY A 125 0.88 -13.88 -21.17
C GLY A 125 2.39 -14.15 -21.37
N GLN A 126 2.83 -14.29 -22.61
CA GLN A 126 4.28 -14.36 -22.93
C GLN A 126 4.98 -13.01 -22.81
N GLY A 127 4.26 -11.92 -22.44
CA GLY A 127 4.77 -10.56 -22.34
C GLY A 127 5.43 -10.26 -20.98
N ALA A 128 6.26 -9.22 -20.94
CA ALA A 128 6.88 -8.72 -19.71
C ALA A 128 5.82 -8.08 -18.80
N LEU A 129 5.86 -8.42 -17.51
CA LEU A 129 4.97 -7.87 -16.50
C LEU A 129 5.71 -6.90 -15.59
N ALA A 130 5.04 -5.89 -15.07
CA ALA A 130 5.53 -5.07 -13.98
C ALA A 130 4.64 -5.23 -12.74
N VAL A 131 5.23 -5.08 -11.56
CA VAL A 131 4.49 -5.06 -10.30
C VAL A 131 4.66 -3.70 -9.66
N GLY A 132 3.53 -3.05 -9.34
CA GLY A 132 3.51 -1.88 -8.46
C GLY A 132 3.01 -2.27 -7.09
N ILE A 133 3.70 -1.86 -6.01
CA ILE A 133 3.24 -2.05 -4.64
C ILE A 133 3.11 -0.71 -3.93
N ASP A 134 1.95 -0.47 -3.33
CA ASP A 134 1.62 0.72 -2.55
C ASP A 134 1.45 0.36 -1.07
N ILE A 135 2.27 0.96 -0.21
CA ILE A 135 2.17 0.82 1.24
C ILE A 135 1.35 1.99 1.79
N GLY A 136 0.02 1.85 1.74
CA GLY A 136 -0.88 2.84 2.31
C GLY A 136 -0.92 2.83 3.84
N THR A 137 -1.72 3.72 4.43
CA THR A 137 -1.82 3.86 5.90
C THR A 137 -2.51 2.66 6.56
N THR A 138 -3.44 2.01 5.88
CA THR A 138 -4.25 0.90 6.41
C THR A 138 -4.14 -0.37 5.59
N THR A 139 -3.70 -0.23 4.33
CA THR A 139 -3.76 -1.29 3.33
C THR A 139 -2.46 -1.33 2.54
N ILE A 140 -2.00 -2.52 2.20
CA ILE A 140 -1.00 -2.73 1.16
C ILE A 140 -1.76 -3.12 -0.10
N SER A 141 -1.56 -2.37 -1.18
CA SER A 141 -2.13 -2.67 -2.49
C SER A 141 -1.01 -3.05 -3.45
N ALA A 142 -1.24 -4.04 -4.31
CA ALA A 142 -0.30 -4.38 -5.36
C ALA A 142 -1.05 -4.62 -6.67
N ALA A 143 -0.47 -4.17 -7.78
CA ALA A 143 -1.01 -4.35 -9.11
C ALA A 143 0.01 -5.04 -10.01
N VAL A 144 -0.45 -6.03 -10.78
CA VAL A 144 0.31 -6.66 -11.86
C VAL A 144 -0.14 -6.05 -13.17
N ILE A 145 0.80 -5.52 -13.94
CA ILE A 145 0.57 -4.78 -15.20
C ILE A 145 1.24 -5.52 -16.35
N ASP A 146 0.51 -5.78 -17.41
CA ASP A 146 1.06 -6.24 -18.69
C ASP A 146 1.67 -5.03 -19.42
N LEU A 147 2.99 -5.05 -19.62
CA LEU A 147 3.73 -3.92 -20.22
C LEU A 147 3.48 -3.81 -21.73
N GLU A 148 3.17 -4.91 -22.41
CA GLU A 148 2.91 -4.92 -23.85
C GLU A 148 1.52 -4.34 -24.17
N ASN A 149 0.50 -4.83 -23.47
CA ASN A 149 -0.88 -4.43 -23.66
C ASN A 149 -1.28 -3.20 -22.84
N LYS A 150 -0.43 -2.75 -21.91
CA LYS A 150 -0.68 -1.64 -20.97
C LYS A 150 -1.99 -1.84 -20.18
N THR A 151 -2.24 -3.07 -19.76
CA THR A 151 -3.46 -3.45 -19.04
C THR A 151 -3.15 -3.97 -17.66
N GLN A 152 -4.05 -3.70 -16.73
CA GLN A 152 -4.02 -4.27 -15.39
C GLN A 152 -4.45 -5.74 -15.45
N VAL A 153 -3.56 -6.64 -15.04
CA VAL A 153 -3.79 -8.10 -15.01
C VAL A 153 -4.51 -8.49 -13.73
N GLU A 154 -4.01 -8.03 -12.59
CA GLU A 154 -4.56 -8.38 -11.28
C GLU A 154 -4.23 -7.29 -10.25
N VAL A 155 -5.11 -7.13 -9.24
CA VAL A 155 -4.89 -6.23 -8.10
C VAL A 155 -5.14 -6.96 -6.80
N PHE A 156 -4.25 -6.74 -5.84
CA PHE A 156 -4.30 -7.23 -4.46
C PHE A 156 -4.54 -6.05 -3.53
N SER A 157 -5.33 -6.24 -2.48
CA SER A 157 -5.56 -5.23 -1.46
C SER A 157 -5.65 -5.91 -0.10
N ILE A 158 -4.68 -5.66 0.78
CA ILE A 158 -4.46 -6.40 2.02
C ILE A 158 -4.41 -5.42 3.18
N PRO A 159 -5.37 -5.45 4.12
CA PRO A 159 -5.29 -4.69 5.36
C PRO A 159 -4.09 -5.16 6.19
N HIS A 160 -3.27 -4.23 6.68
CA HIS A 160 -2.12 -4.64 7.49
C HIS A 160 -2.30 -4.50 8.99
N SER A 161 -3.31 -3.77 9.47
CA SER A 161 -3.63 -3.66 10.91
C SER A 161 -2.40 -3.44 11.82
N SER A 162 -1.45 -2.62 11.36
CA SER A 162 -0.14 -2.46 11.98
C SER A 162 -0.07 -1.42 13.08
N TYR A 163 -1.16 -0.71 13.36
CA TYR A 163 -1.18 0.31 14.42
C TYR A 163 -0.80 -0.27 15.77
N VAL A 164 0.11 0.39 16.46
CA VAL A 164 0.55 0.02 17.80
C VAL A 164 -0.52 0.43 18.81
N LYS A 165 -1.14 -0.56 19.46
CA LYS A 165 -2.17 -0.33 20.48
C LYS A 165 -1.53 0.29 21.73
N ASN A 166 -2.24 1.23 22.35
CA ASN A 166 -1.83 1.94 23.58
C ASN A 166 -0.64 2.90 23.43
N SER A 167 -0.24 3.23 22.21
CA SER A 167 0.69 4.33 21.99
C SER A 167 -0.05 5.68 22.13
N VAL A 168 0.61 6.66 22.77
CA VAL A 168 0.15 8.06 22.76
C VAL A 168 0.45 8.76 21.42
N PHE A 169 1.23 8.10 20.58
CA PHE A 169 1.66 8.54 19.26
C PHE A 169 1.04 7.66 18.16
N PHE A 170 0.99 8.18 16.94
CA PHE A 170 0.52 7.43 15.78
C PHE A 170 1.69 6.64 15.17
N GLU A 171 1.86 5.43 15.66
CA GLU A 171 2.94 4.53 15.25
C GLU A 171 2.39 3.23 14.67
N GLN A 172 3.15 2.65 13.76
CA GLN A 172 2.81 1.40 13.09
C GLN A 172 3.99 0.41 13.16
N SER A 173 3.69 -0.86 13.38
CA SER A 173 4.69 -1.93 13.39
C SER A 173 5.31 -2.10 11.99
N VAL A 174 6.59 -1.79 11.86
CA VAL A 174 7.38 -1.98 10.64
C VAL A 174 7.39 -3.46 10.24
N SER A 175 7.59 -4.36 11.22
CA SER A 175 7.66 -5.81 10.94
C SER A 175 6.36 -6.35 10.34
N VAL A 176 5.19 -5.90 10.82
CA VAL A 176 3.89 -6.31 10.28
C VAL A 176 3.71 -5.81 8.84
N ILE A 177 4.09 -4.56 8.57
CA ILE A 177 3.99 -3.98 7.22
C ILE A 177 4.89 -4.73 6.25
N ILE A 178 6.16 -4.92 6.61
CA ILE A 178 7.15 -5.55 5.74
C ILE A 178 6.82 -7.03 5.50
N ASP A 179 6.44 -7.77 6.53
CA ASP A 179 6.04 -9.18 6.39
C ASP A 179 4.88 -9.33 5.39
N LYS A 180 3.84 -8.51 5.50
CA LYS A 180 2.73 -8.54 4.56
C LYS A 180 3.11 -8.09 3.16
N ALA A 181 3.94 -7.07 3.01
CA ALA A 181 4.42 -6.60 1.71
C ALA A 181 5.25 -7.68 1.00
N VAL A 182 6.19 -8.31 1.71
CA VAL A 182 7.03 -9.39 1.17
C VAL A 182 6.19 -10.60 0.79
N LYS A 183 5.28 -11.06 1.67
CA LYS A 183 4.36 -12.17 1.36
C LYS A 183 3.48 -11.90 0.13
N THR A 184 3.04 -10.65 -0.04
CA THR A 184 2.29 -10.25 -1.24
C THR A 184 3.14 -10.40 -2.49
N LEU A 185 4.38 -9.89 -2.45
CA LEU A 185 5.31 -10.02 -3.58
C LEU A 185 5.68 -11.48 -3.85
N GLU A 186 5.89 -12.30 -2.83
CA GLU A 186 6.13 -13.74 -2.98
C GLU A 186 4.95 -14.46 -3.65
N LEU A 187 3.72 -14.13 -3.25
CA LEU A 187 2.51 -14.68 -3.86
C LEU A 187 2.42 -14.29 -5.34
N ILE A 188 2.71 -13.04 -5.67
CA ILE A 188 2.73 -12.54 -7.04
C ILE A 188 3.85 -13.24 -7.83
N TYR A 189 5.06 -13.33 -7.27
CA TYR A 189 6.21 -13.98 -7.90
C TYR A 189 5.94 -15.44 -8.26
N LYS A 190 5.31 -16.19 -7.35
CA LYS A 190 4.90 -17.59 -7.59
C LYS A 190 3.82 -17.70 -8.68
N SER A 191 2.99 -16.67 -8.83
CA SER A 191 1.87 -16.68 -9.78
C SER A 191 2.25 -16.17 -11.17
N TYR A 192 3.32 -15.37 -11.29
CA TYR A 192 3.69 -14.66 -12.51
C TYR A 192 5.18 -14.77 -12.80
N PRO A 193 5.60 -15.65 -13.74
CA PRO A 193 7.02 -15.96 -13.96
C PRO A 193 7.81 -14.87 -14.69
N ASN A 194 7.13 -13.93 -15.38
CA ASN A 194 7.78 -12.97 -16.29
C ASN A 194 7.77 -11.54 -15.75
N ILE A 195 8.00 -11.37 -14.44
CA ILE A 195 8.08 -10.03 -13.84
C ILE A 195 9.39 -9.38 -14.23
N ALA A 196 9.32 -8.27 -14.95
CA ALA A 196 10.47 -7.51 -15.44
C ALA A 196 10.95 -6.45 -14.44
N SER A 197 10.08 -5.93 -13.57
CA SER A 197 10.44 -4.90 -12.59
C SER A 197 9.40 -4.77 -11.48
N ILE A 198 9.84 -4.25 -10.32
CA ILE A 198 8.97 -3.89 -9.20
C ILE A 198 9.16 -2.40 -8.90
N GLY A 199 8.05 -1.65 -8.88
CA GLY A 199 7.96 -0.27 -8.41
C GLY A 199 7.30 -0.21 -7.02
N ILE A 200 7.79 0.69 -6.17
CA ILE A 200 7.32 0.84 -4.79
C ILE A 200 6.83 2.27 -4.58
N THR A 201 5.67 2.40 -3.96
CA THR A 201 5.11 3.67 -3.50
C THR A 201 4.42 3.49 -2.14
N GLY A 202 3.90 4.54 -1.55
CA GLY A 202 3.14 4.47 -0.30
C GLY A 202 3.06 5.78 0.47
N GLN A 203 2.60 5.66 1.72
CA GLN A 203 2.39 6.78 2.61
C GLN A 203 3.67 7.61 2.83
N MET A 204 3.57 8.90 2.51
CA MET A 204 4.69 9.84 2.62
C MET A 204 4.86 10.40 4.05
N HIS A 205 5.88 11.21 4.25
CA HIS A 205 6.20 12.01 5.43
C HIS A 205 6.73 11.22 6.64
N GLY A 206 6.22 10.02 6.92
CA GLY A 206 6.61 9.23 8.08
C GLY A 206 8.05 8.71 8.02
N ILE A 207 8.63 8.40 9.20
CA ILE A 207 10.01 7.92 9.33
C ILE A 207 10.12 6.60 10.11
N VAL A 208 11.10 5.81 9.73
CA VAL A 208 11.60 4.61 10.44
C VAL A 208 13.05 4.83 10.77
N TYR A 209 13.45 4.74 12.04
CA TYR A 209 14.86 4.82 12.44
C TYR A 209 15.60 3.52 12.12
N LEU A 210 16.85 3.66 11.69
CA LEU A 210 17.71 2.57 11.26
C LEU A 210 19.01 2.51 12.07
N ASN A 211 19.49 1.29 12.34
CA ASN A 211 20.83 1.06 12.88
C ASN A 211 21.89 0.94 11.77
N ASN A 212 23.17 0.72 12.18
CA ASN A 212 24.29 0.55 11.26
C ASN A 212 24.16 -0.65 10.31
N ASN A 213 23.34 -1.66 10.65
CA ASN A 213 23.08 -2.82 9.81
C ASN A 213 21.99 -2.57 8.79
N GLY A 214 21.29 -1.42 8.86
CA GLY A 214 20.11 -1.11 8.04
C GLY A 214 18.81 -1.72 8.58
N GLU A 215 18.80 -2.15 9.85
CA GLU A 215 17.63 -2.71 10.51
C GLU A 215 16.81 -1.61 11.16
N ALA A 216 15.47 -1.77 11.15
CA ALA A 216 14.57 -0.85 11.83
C ALA A 216 14.72 -0.96 13.36
N VAL A 217 15.00 0.14 14.04
CA VAL A 217 15.09 0.25 15.51
C VAL A 217 13.96 1.07 16.11
N SER A 218 12.94 1.36 15.34
CA SER A 218 11.69 1.98 15.78
C SER A 218 10.48 1.41 15.04
N ASN A 219 9.30 1.72 15.52
CA ASN A 219 8.08 1.67 14.71
C ASN A 219 8.15 2.71 13.58
N LEU A 220 7.31 2.59 12.58
CA LEU A 220 7.02 3.67 11.65
C LEU A 220 6.24 4.75 12.40
N ILE A 221 6.81 5.93 12.52
CA ILE A 221 6.13 7.13 12.99
C ILE A 221 5.50 7.75 11.76
N ASN A 222 4.19 7.59 11.61
CA ASN A 222 3.52 7.93 10.35
C ASN A 222 3.11 9.42 10.27
N TRP A 223 2.62 9.83 9.11
CA TRP A 223 2.23 11.21 8.81
C TRP A 223 1.10 11.78 9.70
N GLN A 224 0.30 10.94 10.35
CA GLN A 224 -0.77 11.32 11.26
C GLN A 224 -0.27 11.69 12.65
N ASP A 225 1.00 11.41 12.95
CA ASP A 225 1.59 11.69 14.25
C ASP A 225 1.64 13.19 14.53
N LYS A 226 1.17 13.57 15.72
CA LYS A 226 1.02 14.96 16.12
C LYS A 226 2.15 15.50 16.99
N ARG A 227 3.24 14.70 17.20
CA ARG A 227 4.34 15.14 18.10
C ARG A 227 4.98 16.45 17.67
N GLY A 228 5.01 16.78 16.38
CA GLY A 228 5.51 18.06 15.88
C GLY A 228 4.77 19.29 16.43
N ASP A 229 3.50 19.11 16.84
CA ASP A 229 2.65 20.14 17.42
C ASP A 229 2.49 20.03 18.95
N LEU A 230 3.17 19.08 19.60
CA LEU A 230 3.16 18.99 21.05
C LEU A 230 4.07 20.07 21.67
N PRO A 231 3.67 20.72 22.79
CA PRO A 231 4.51 21.64 23.50
C PRO A 231 5.78 20.97 24.04
N MET A 232 6.92 21.58 23.84
CA MET A 232 8.20 21.18 24.44
C MET A 232 8.46 21.95 25.74
N LYS A 233 9.60 21.71 26.39
CA LYS A 233 9.97 22.35 27.67
C LYS A 233 9.95 23.87 27.63
N ASN A 234 10.12 24.50 26.46
CA ASN A 234 10.07 25.94 26.24
C ASN A 234 8.71 26.47 25.80
N GLU A 235 7.65 25.69 25.97
CA GLU A 235 6.24 25.96 25.55
C GLU A 235 6.02 26.08 24.04
N MET A 236 7.08 26.06 23.23
CA MET A 236 6.97 26.04 21.76
C MET A 236 6.83 24.62 21.24
N THR A 237 6.14 24.44 20.11
CA THR A 237 6.13 23.17 19.41
C THR A 237 7.39 23.01 18.55
N ALA A 238 7.67 21.77 18.10
CA ALA A 238 8.79 21.53 17.20
C ALA A 238 8.64 22.32 15.90
N CYS A 239 7.43 22.35 15.32
CA CYS A 239 7.14 23.11 14.09
C CYS A 239 7.35 24.64 14.29
N GLN A 240 6.91 25.19 15.42
CA GLN A 240 7.15 26.60 15.76
C GLN A 240 8.64 26.91 15.96
N SER A 241 9.37 26.03 16.63
CA SER A 241 10.82 26.19 16.85
C SER A 241 11.59 26.16 15.54
N ILE A 242 11.27 25.21 14.64
CA ILE A 242 11.87 25.11 13.31
C ILE A 242 11.64 26.42 12.54
N LYS A 243 10.39 26.90 12.48
CA LYS A 243 10.07 28.16 11.80
C LYS A 243 10.83 29.35 12.37
N LYS A 244 10.94 29.44 13.71
CA LYS A 244 11.65 30.54 14.39
C LYS A 244 13.16 30.52 14.11
N ILE A 245 13.78 29.36 14.08
CA ILE A 245 15.23 29.20 13.91
C ILE A 245 15.61 29.32 12.43
N THR A 246 14.91 28.63 11.55
CA THR A 246 15.31 28.48 10.15
C THR A 246 14.60 29.45 9.18
N GLY A 247 13.49 30.05 9.61
CA GLY A 247 12.59 30.81 8.74
C GLY A 247 11.65 29.92 7.91
N GLU A 248 11.88 28.62 7.85
CA GLU A 248 11.10 27.67 7.03
C GLU A 248 9.89 27.12 7.80
N SER A 249 8.75 27.04 7.15
CA SER A 249 7.54 26.41 7.71
C SER A 249 7.54 24.93 7.39
N ILE A 250 7.25 24.10 8.41
CA ILE A 250 7.10 22.65 8.27
C ILE A 250 5.80 22.22 8.97
N ALA A 251 5.14 21.21 8.44
CA ALA A 251 3.93 20.66 9.04
C ALA A 251 4.27 19.54 10.04
N THR A 252 3.41 19.34 11.04
CA THR A 252 3.45 18.16 11.89
C THR A 252 3.27 16.89 11.05
N GLY A 253 3.86 15.78 11.50
CA GLY A 253 3.88 14.53 10.73
C GLY A 253 4.98 14.45 9.68
N TYR A 254 5.65 15.56 9.34
CA TYR A 254 6.83 15.54 8.46
C TYR A 254 8.04 14.97 9.19
N GLY A 255 8.86 14.20 8.48
CA GLY A 255 9.96 13.43 9.06
C GLY A 255 10.95 14.27 9.88
N ILE A 256 11.33 15.45 9.38
CA ILE A 256 12.26 16.34 10.10
C ILE A 256 11.59 16.96 11.34
N ALA A 257 10.32 17.33 11.30
CA ALA A 257 9.60 17.81 12.48
C ALA A 257 9.50 16.72 13.56
N THR A 258 9.23 15.48 13.14
CA THR A 258 9.21 14.29 13.99
C THR A 258 10.59 14.01 14.60
N HIS A 259 11.63 14.01 13.76
CA HIS A 259 13.01 13.77 14.23
C HIS A 259 13.49 14.85 15.19
N TYR A 260 13.22 16.13 14.90
CA TYR A 260 13.59 17.25 15.75
C TYR A 260 12.91 17.17 17.13
N TYR A 261 11.62 16.87 17.17
CA TYR A 261 10.91 16.61 18.42
C TYR A 261 11.56 15.47 19.21
N ASN A 262 11.85 14.35 18.56
CA ASN A 262 12.47 13.18 19.18
C ASN A 262 13.87 13.51 19.71
N LEU A 263 14.67 14.26 18.96
CA LEU A 263 16.02 14.68 19.34
C LEU A 263 15.97 15.50 20.64
N LEU A 264 15.10 16.49 20.72
CA LEU A 264 15.00 17.37 21.90
C LEU A 264 14.41 16.69 23.14
N ASN A 265 13.63 15.61 22.94
CA ASN A 265 13.00 14.87 24.03
C ASN A 265 13.70 13.53 24.38
N GLY A 266 14.85 13.24 23.76
CA GLY A 266 15.61 11.99 24.01
C GLY A 266 14.88 10.73 23.55
N LEU A 267 14.05 10.84 22.52
CA LEU A 267 13.25 9.74 21.96
C LEU A 267 13.87 9.10 20.70
N VAL A 268 15.00 9.62 20.23
CA VAL A 268 15.77 8.97 19.16
C VAL A 268 16.37 7.68 19.73
N PRO A 269 16.13 6.51 19.11
CA PRO A 269 16.70 5.26 19.58
C PRO A 269 18.23 5.32 19.67
N GLN A 270 18.80 4.74 20.71
CA GLN A 270 20.24 4.83 21.00
C GLN A 270 21.11 4.27 19.85
N ASP A 271 20.65 3.23 19.18
CA ASP A 271 21.36 2.58 18.06
C ASP A 271 21.03 3.21 16.70
N ALA A 272 20.18 4.25 16.67
CA ALA A 272 19.80 4.89 15.42
C ALA A 272 20.96 5.70 14.84
N VAL A 273 21.22 5.49 13.56
CA VAL A 273 22.25 6.22 12.78
C VAL A 273 21.66 6.87 11.52
N GLY A 274 20.35 6.79 11.35
CA GLY A 274 19.64 7.39 10.23
C GLY A 274 18.16 7.04 10.28
N PHE A 275 17.40 7.59 9.34
CA PHE A 275 16.02 7.23 9.13
C PHE A 275 15.66 7.20 7.63
N CYS A 276 14.56 6.56 7.30
CA CYS A 276 14.00 6.54 5.95
C CYS A 276 12.47 6.45 5.98
N SER A 277 11.83 6.53 4.82
CA SER A 277 10.41 6.19 4.68
C SER A 277 10.18 4.68 4.79
N ILE A 278 8.94 4.26 5.01
CA ILE A 278 8.58 2.83 4.99
C ILE A 278 8.76 2.22 3.60
N MET A 279 8.60 3.00 2.54
CA MET A 279 8.81 2.59 1.16
C MET A 279 10.29 2.34 0.87
N ASP A 280 11.17 3.27 1.28
CA ASP A 280 12.62 3.10 1.17
C ASP A 280 13.08 1.89 2.00
N TYR A 281 12.48 1.68 3.19
CA TYR A 281 12.79 0.54 4.04
C TYR A 281 12.39 -0.80 3.38
N LEU A 282 11.21 -0.88 2.73
CA LEU A 282 10.85 -2.08 1.96
C LEU A 282 11.85 -2.32 0.82
N ALA A 283 12.21 -1.27 0.09
CA ALA A 283 13.20 -1.36 -1.00
C ALA A 283 14.56 -1.85 -0.48
N MET A 284 15.05 -1.30 0.65
CA MET A 284 16.27 -1.77 1.33
C MET A 284 16.19 -3.26 1.70
N HIS A 285 15.08 -3.66 2.31
CA HIS A 285 14.85 -5.03 2.76
C HIS A 285 14.88 -6.02 1.59
N LEU A 286 14.18 -5.72 0.50
CA LEU A 286 14.16 -6.56 -0.71
C LEU A 286 15.52 -6.65 -1.39
N CYS A 287 16.25 -5.53 -1.49
CA CYS A 287 17.55 -5.45 -2.14
C CYS A 287 18.72 -5.84 -1.23
N GLN A 288 18.47 -6.10 0.07
CA GLN A 288 19.51 -6.39 1.09
C GLN A 288 20.60 -5.31 1.19
N ILE A 289 20.21 -4.04 1.01
CA ILE A 289 21.11 -2.88 1.15
C ILE A 289 20.97 -2.27 2.54
N LYS A 290 22.08 -1.73 3.07
CA LYS A 290 22.15 -1.23 4.46
C LYS A 290 21.90 0.27 4.59
N ARG A 291 21.90 1.01 3.51
CA ARG A 291 21.70 2.47 3.50
C ARG A 291 20.53 2.83 2.58
N PRO A 292 19.62 3.68 3.03
CA PRO A 292 18.48 4.07 2.22
C PRO A 292 18.87 4.97 1.06
N VAL A 293 18.21 4.72 -0.08
CA VAL A 293 18.21 5.60 -1.23
C VAL A 293 16.78 6.07 -1.43
N THR A 294 16.56 7.38 -1.44
CA THR A 294 15.23 7.98 -1.54
C THR A 294 15.11 8.85 -2.78
N HIS A 295 13.97 8.83 -3.42
CA HIS A 295 13.67 9.75 -4.51
C HIS A 295 13.36 11.16 -3.99
N THR A 296 13.65 12.20 -4.79
CA THR A 296 13.37 13.59 -4.44
C THR A 296 11.92 13.83 -3.98
N SER A 297 10.94 13.09 -4.53
CA SER A 297 9.53 13.18 -4.12
C SER A 297 9.30 12.81 -2.65
N ILE A 298 9.97 11.77 -2.16
CA ILE A 298 9.91 11.33 -0.77
C ILE A 298 10.78 12.24 0.11
N ALA A 299 12.00 12.58 -0.35
CA ALA A 299 12.88 13.48 0.40
C ALA A 299 12.23 14.83 0.71
N ALA A 300 11.55 15.42 -0.27
CA ALA A 300 10.79 16.65 -0.08
C ALA A 300 9.70 16.53 0.99
N SER A 301 9.09 15.36 1.12
CA SER A 301 8.05 15.10 2.11
C SER A 301 8.55 15.01 3.54
N PHE A 302 9.86 14.88 3.76
CA PHE A 302 10.44 14.96 5.10
C PHE A 302 10.54 16.41 5.62
N GLY A 303 10.51 17.41 4.72
CA GLY A 303 10.66 18.84 5.03
C GLY A 303 12.12 19.31 4.92
N LEU A 304 12.32 20.64 5.01
CA LEU A 304 13.63 21.31 4.84
C LEU A 304 14.39 20.82 3.60
N PHE A 305 13.68 20.72 2.49
CA PHE A 305 14.20 20.26 1.21
C PHE A 305 14.08 21.37 0.15
N ASP A 306 15.20 21.72 -0.45
CA ASP A 306 15.24 22.66 -1.58
C ASP A 306 14.86 21.91 -2.86
N VAL A 307 13.61 22.08 -3.29
CA VAL A 307 13.08 21.38 -4.47
C VAL A 307 13.81 21.76 -5.76
N LYS A 308 14.36 22.99 -5.86
CA LYS A 308 15.10 23.46 -7.03
C LYS A 308 16.49 22.84 -7.11
N LYS A 309 17.17 22.72 -5.96
CA LYS A 309 18.50 22.12 -5.86
C LYS A 309 18.46 20.61 -5.71
N ALA A 310 17.27 20.04 -5.52
CA ALA A 310 17.04 18.63 -5.28
C ALA A 310 17.88 18.07 -4.09
N CYS A 311 18.01 18.83 -3.01
CA CYS A 311 18.77 18.44 -1.83
C CYS A 311 18.17 19.00 -0.54
N PHE A 312 18.51 18.36 0.60
CA PHE A 312 18.17 18.89 1.90
C PHE A 312 18.89 20.21 2.17
N MET A 313 18.24 21.10 2.91
CA MET A 313 18.79 22.40 3.32
C MET A 313 19.78 22.21 4.48
N HIS A 314 21.01 21.77 4.19
CA HIS A 314 22.01 21.39 5.20
C HIS A 314 22.30 22.50 6.22
N ASP A 315 22.35 23.76 5.78
CA ASP A 315 22.56 24.90 6.67
C ASP A 315 21.45 24.98 7.73
N LYS A 316 20.19 24.76 7.33
CA LYS A 316 19.01 24.79 8.21
C LYS A 316 18.99 23.60 9.16
N LEU A 317 19.43 22.43 8.72
CA LEU A 317 19.59 21.26 9.58
C LEU A 317 20.66 21.52 10.67
N LEU A 318 21.77 22.12 10.29
CA LEU A 318 22.83 22.48 11.23
C LEU A 318 22.35 23.50 12.27
N GLU A 319 21.58 24.53 11.86
CA GLU A 319 20.96 25.51 12.77
C GLU A 319 20.05 24.82 13.82
N LEU A 320 19.41 23.70 13.48
CA LEU A 320 18.59 22.90 14.38
C LEU A 320 19.38 21.87 15.22
N GLY A 321 20.69 21.73 14.98
CA GLY A 321 21.49 20.67 15.59
C GLY A 321 21.17 19.27 15.08
N ILE A 322 20.59 19.15 13.90
CA ILE A 322 20.29 17.86 13.26
C ILE A 322 21.52 17.40 12.46
N ASP A 323 22.01 16.21 12.76
CA ASP A 323 23.09 15.58 11.99
C ASP A 323 22.54 15.12 10.63
N ALA A 324 23.07 15.71 9.55
CA ALA A 324 22.67 15.37 8.19
C ALA A 324 22.97 13.91 7.80
N SER A 325 23.83 13.20 8.53
CA SER A 325 24.10 11.77 8.32
C SER A 325 22.89 10.87 8.59
N PHE A 326 21.89 11.37 9.32
CA PHE A 326 20.62 10.69 9.54
C PHE A 326 19.75 10.63 8.30
N LEU A 327 19.99 11.49 7.31
CA LEU A 327 19.16 11.59 6.12
C LEU A 327 19.56 10.54 5.07
N PRO A 328 18.59 10.01 4.28
CA PRO A 328 18.87 9.09 3.18
C PRO A 328 19.62 9.78 2.03
N LYS A 329 20.33 8.98 1.23
CA LYS A 329 20.89 9.45 -0.05
C LYS A 329 19.77 9.80 -1.02
N VAL A 330 19.76 11.04 -1.54
CA VAL A 330 18.74 11.51 -2.47
C VAL A 330 19.14 11.23 -3.92
N VAL A 331 18.17 10.78 -4.72
CA VAL A 331 18.29 10.64 -6.19
C VAL A 331 17.09 11.30 -6.87
N ALA A 332 17.29 11.87 -8.05
CA ALA A 332 16.25 12.57 -8.81
C ALA A 332 15.73 11.78 -10.03
N SER A 333 16.31 10.63 -10.30
CA SER A 333 15.98 9.75 -11.43
C SER A 333 15.40 8.42 -10.96
N ASN A 334 14.73 7.73 -11.86
CA ASN A 334 14.18 6.39 -11.63
C ASN A 334 15.31 5.34 -11.67
N GLU A 335 16.12 5.31 -10.61
CA GLU A 335 17.25 4.39 -10.52
C GLU A 335 16.82 3.00 -10.08
N ILE A 336 17.45 1.97 -10.63
CA ILE A 336 17.41 0.62 -10.09
C ILE A 336 18.38 0.58 -8.92
N ILE A 337 17.87 0.33 -7.71
CA ILE A 337 18.66 0.33 -6.48
C ILE A 337 19.14 -1.07 -6.07
N GLY A 338 18.63 -2.11 -6.69
CA GLY A 338 19.00 -3.50 -6.45
C GLY A 338 18.05 -4.48 -7.12
N LYS A 339 18.07 -5.71 -6.66
CA LYS A 339 17.24 -6.80 -7.18
C LYS A 339 16.66 -7.65 -6.05
N TRP A 340 15.50 -8.21 -6.31
CA TRP A 340 14.85 -9.24 -5.50
C TRP A 340 14.50 -10.43 -6.40
N ASN A 341 15.03 -11.62 -6.12
CA ASN A 341 14.88 -12.80 -6.99
C ASN A 341 15.20 -12.50 -8.47
N ASP A 342 16.32 -11.79 -8.71
CA ASP A 342 16.77 -11.30 -10.02
C ASP A 342 15.87 -10.22 -10.67
N ILE A 343 14.76 -9.85 -10.06
CA ILE A 343 13.88 -8.80 -10.55
C ILE A 343 14.40 -7.43 -10.08
N PRO A 344 14.60 -6.46 -11.00
CA PRO A 344 15.00 -5.11 -10.66
C PRO A 344 13.99 -4.41 -9.75
N ILE A 345 14.48 -3.75 -8.70
CA ILE A 345 13.72 -2.86 -7.81
C ILE A 345 14.11 -1.42 -8.13
N CYS A 346 13.12 -0.62 -8.49
CA CYS A 346 13.31 0.82 -8.68
C CYS A 346 13.30 1.56 -7.34
N VAL A 347 13.95 2.73 -7.28
CA VAL A 347 13.81 3.65 -6.15
C VAL A 347 12.32 3.96 -5.93
N ALA A 348 11.89 3.98 -4.68
CA ALA A 348 10.49 4.27 -4.33
C ALA A 348 10.15 5.74 -4.65
N ILE A 349 8.89 5.98 -5.03
CA ILE A 349 8.37 7.34 -5.28
C ILE A 349 7.18 7.62 -4.37
N GLY A 350 6.84 8.89 -4.16
CA GLY A 350 5.70 9.29 -3.35
C GLY A 350 4.36 8.85 -3.95
N ASP A 351 3.35 8.64 -3.09
CA ASP A 351 2.00 8.23 -3.48
C ASP A 351 1.30 9.22 -4.43
N ASN A 352 1.49 10.53 -4.22
CA ASN A 352 0.95 11.56 -5.10
C ASN A 352 1.52 11.44 -6.53
N GLN A 353 2.82 11.20 -6.65
CA GLN A 353 3.50 11.03 -7.94
C GLN A 353 3.04 9.74 -8.62
N ALA A 354 2.96 8.65 -7.86
CA ALA A 354 2.48 7.37 -8.37
C ALA A 354 1.01 7.44 -8.80
N SER A 355 0.16 8.11 -8.01
CA SER A 355 -1.25 8.33 -8.34
C SER A 355 -1.41 9.13 -9.64
N PHE A 356 -0.62 10.20 -9.82
CA PHE A 356 -0.65 10.99 -11.05
C PHE A 356 -0.24 10.14 -12.25
N LEU A 357 0.91 9.44 -12.17
CA LEU A 357 1.41 8.56 -13.23
C LEU A 357 0.43 7.47 -13.64
N GLY A 358 -0.26 6.87 -12.67
CA GLY A 358 -1.21 5.80 -12.92
C GLY A 358 -2.59 6.26 -13.40
N SER A 359 -2.90 7.57 -13.29
CA SER A 359 -4.22 8.12 -13.57
C SER A 359 -4.31 8.91 -14.86
N VAL A 360 -3.18 9.33 -15.45
CA VAL A 360 -3.16 10.15 -16.67
C VAL A 360 -2.40 9.45 -17.79
N GLU A 361 -2.89 9.58 -19.01
CA GLU A 361 -2.27 8.99 -20.19
C GLU A 361 -1.07 9.83 -20.68
N ASN A 362 -1.21 11.15 -20.67
CA ASN A 362 -0.16 12.10 -21.04
C ASN A 362 0.14 13.04 -19.88
N ASN A 363 1.30 12.88 -19.26
CA ASN A 363 1.69 13.64 -18.07
C ASN A 363 1.69 15.17 -18.29
N ARG A 364 2.11 15.64 -19.47
CA ARG A 364 2.26 17.08 -19.76
C ARG A 364 0.99 17.78 -20.23
N GLU A 365 0.02 17.01 -20.72
CA GLU A 365 -1.23 17.54 -21.30
C GLU A 365 -2.45 17.27 -20.41
N SER A 366 -2.23 16.63 -19.25
CA SER A 366 -3.29 16.21 -18.35
C SER A 366 -3.22 16.90 -16.99
N ALA A 367 -4.35 17.10 -16.38
CA ALA A 367 -4.47 17.46 -14.97
C ALA A 367 -5.27 16.36 -14.25
N LEU A 368 -4.80 15.97 -13.07
CA LEU A 368 -5.49 15.04 -12.20
C LEU A 368 -6.27 15.80 -11.12
N VAL A 369 -7.56 15.54 -11.03
CA VAL A 369 -8.43 16.06 -9.96
C VAL A 369 -8.84 14.90 -9.07
N ASN A 370 -8.33 14.88 -7.84
CA ASN A 370 -8.70 13.94 -6.80
C ASN A 370 -9.74 14.57 -5.87
N ILE A 371 -10.91 13.92 -5.73
CA ILE A 371 -11.98 14.34 -4.83
C ILE A 371 -12.27 13.21 -3.87
N GLY A 372 -11.70 13.30 -2.67
CA GLY A 372 -11.97 12.43 -1.53
C GLY A 372 -12.62 13.23 -0.40
N THR A 373 -12.26 12.99 0.84
CA THR A 373 -12.65 13.85 1.99
C THR A 373 -12.21 15.29 1.79
N GLY A 374 -10.96 15.51 1.35
CA GLY A 374 -10.45 16.73 0.75
C GLY A 374 -10.47 16.67 -0.78
N SER A 375 -9.93 17.68 -1.43
CA SER A 375 -9.71 17.70 -2.88
C SER A 375 -8.31 18.19 -3.22
N GLN A 376 -7.75 17.69 -4.31
CA GLN A 376 -6.46 18.09 -4.85
C GLN A 376 -6.52 18.14 -6.37
N ILE A 377 -5.93 19.18 -6.94
CA ILE A 377 -5.63 19.23 -8.38
C ILE A 377 -4.12 19.17 -8.57
N SER A 378 -3.67 18.42 -9.54
CA SER A 378 -2.25 18.23 -9.86
C SER A 378 -2.04 18.30 -11.37
N ALA A 379 -0.96 18.95 -11.81
CA ALA A 379 -0.52 18.98 -13.19
C ALA A 379 1.00 19.03 -13.24
N VAL A 380 1.62 18.51 -14.31
CA VAL A 380 3.06 18.66 -14.53
C VAL A 380 3.39 20.04 -15.06
N GLY A 381 4.44 20.65 -14.52
CA GLY A 381 4.87 21.97 -14.96
C GLY A 381 6.26 22.34 -14.51
N GLU A 382 6.70 23.53 -14.92
CA GLU A 382 7.99 24.10 -14.54
C GLU A 382 7.87 24.98 -13.31
N ILE A 383 8.97 25.12 -12.54
CA ILE A 383 9.01 26.02 -11.40
C ILE A 383 8.92 27.48 -11.89
N GLY A 384 7.88 28.16 -11.46
CA GLY A 384 7.62 29.59 -11.70
C GLY A 384 7.25 30.33 -10.42
N THR A 385 6.53 31.43 -10.55
CA THR A 385 5.91 32.14 -9.43
C THR A 385 4.54 31.54 -9.20
N LEU A 386 4.29 31.03 -7.98
CA LEU A 386 3.01 30.43 -7.60
C LEU A 386 2.17 31.43 -6.81
N GLY A 387 0.85 31.29 -6.94
CA GLY A 387 -0.10 31.91 -6.02
C GLY A 387 -0.17 31.16 -4.68
N ASP A 388 -0.85 31.78 -3.70
CA ASP A 388 -1.07 31.19 -2.40
C ASP A 388 -1.82 29.84 -2.50
N GLY A 389 -1.39 28.87 -1.70
CA GLY A 389 -2.02 27.56 -1.62
C GLY A 389 -1.63 26.58 -2.73
N ILE A 390 -0.62 26.92 -3.53
CA ILE A 390 -0.08 26.05 -4.58
C ILE A 390 1.35 25.65 -4.21
N GLU A 391 1.69 24.37 -4.40
CA GLU A 391 2.97 23.78 -4.07
C GLU A 391 3.63 23.15 -5.30
N TYR A 392 4.97 23.20 -5.35
CA TYR A 392 5.77 22.36 -6.25
C TYR A 392 6.23 21.12 -5.52
N ARG A 393 5.94 19.96 -6.09
CA ARG A 393 6.42 18.68 -5.59
C ARG A 393 7.33 18.04 -6.65
N PRO A 394 8.54 17.58 -6.27
CA PRO A 394 9.40 16.88 -7.24
C PRO A 394 8.66 15.70 -7.87
N PHE A 395 8.85 15.55 -9.17
CA PHE A 395 8.25 14.50 -9.98
C PHE A 395 9.36 13.67 -10.63
N ILE A 396 9.01 12.71 -11.49
CA ILE A 396 10.00 11.91 -12.22
C ILE A 396 10.77 12.77 -13.24
N ASN A 397 11.95 12.33 -13.63
CA ASN A 397 12.79 12.96 -14.67
C ASN A 397 13.13 14.43 -14.41
N GLY A 398 13.16 14.88 -13.15
CA GLY A 398 13.45 16.26 -12.78
C GLY A 398 12.33 17.26 -13.07
N GLU A 399 11.14 16.78 -13.39
CA GLU A 399 9.92 17.59 -13.54
C GLU A 399 9.28 17.86 -12.16
N TYR A 400 8.21 18.65 -12.16
CA TYR A 400 7.48 19.00 -10.94
C TYR A 400 5.98 18.78 -11.12
N LEU A 401 5.32 18.29 -10.07
CA LEU A 401 3.88 18.41 -9.94
C LEU A 401 3.55 19.73 -9.27
N ILE A 402 2.74 20.53 -9.94
CA ILE A 402 2.09 21.73 -9.38
C ILE A 402 0.80 21.25 -8.73
N CYS A 403 0.71 21.37 -7.41
CA CYS A 403 -0.41 20.86 -6.63
C CYS A 403 -1.14 21.97 -5.92
N GLY A 404 -2.44 22.06 -6.12
CA GLY A 404 -3.36 22.85 -5.31
C GLY A 404 -4.23 21.92 -4.49
N SER A 405 -4.35 22.16 -3.17
CA SER A 405 -5.12 21.31 -2.26
C SER A 405 -6.16 22.14 -1.51
N ALA A 406 -7.35 21.56 -1.31
CA ALA A 406 -8.39 22.12 -0.45
C ALA A 406 -8.79 21.10 0.62
N LEU A 407 -9.03 21.62 1.84
CA LEU A 407 -9.44 20.78 2.98
C LEU A 407 -10.88 20.26 2.85
N CYS A 408 -11.64 20.78 1.90
CA CYS A 408 -13.00 20.37 1.61
C CYS A 408 -13.11 19.76 0.21
N GLY A 409 -13.84 18.67 0.11
CA GLY A 409 -14.12 17.94 -1.13
C GLY A 409 -15.40 17.15 -0.94
N GLY A 410 -15.35 15.84 -1.08
CA GLY A 410 -16.49 14.95 -0.85
C GLY A 410 -17.11 15.05 0.55
N SER A 411 -16.33 15.41 1.57
CA SER A 411 -16.88 15.67 2.91
C SER A 411 -17.84 16.86 2.96
N ALA A 412 -17.56 17.93 2.21
CA ALA A 412 -18.46 19.07 2.09
C ALA A 412 -19.73 18.67 1.33
N TYR A 413 -19.58 17.90 0.23
CA TYR A 413 -20.70 17.37 -0.52
C TYR A 413 -21.61 16.49 0.35
N ALA A 414 -21.04 15.54 1.10
CA ALA A 414 -21.77 14.66 2.00
C ALA A 414 -22.51 15.44 3.11
N LEU A 415 -21.92 16.52 3.61
CA LEU A 415 -22.56 17.40 4.60
C LEU A 415 -23.78 18.09 4.00
N VAL A 416 -23.64 18.63 2.79
CA VAL A 416 -24.74 19.29 2.06
C VAL A 416 -25.86 18.30 1.72
N GLU A 417 -25.50 17.10 1.23
CA GLU A 417 -26.46 16.02 0.96
C GLU A 417 -27.24 15.64 2.23
N LYS A 418 -26.54 15.43 3.35
CA LYS A 418 -27.16 15.11 4.63
C LYS A 418 -28.08 16.24 5.13
N PHE A 419 -27.70 17.51 4.90
CA PHE A 419 -28.51 18.67 5.25
C PHE A 419 -29.83 18.67 4.46
N PHE A 420 -29.78 18.49 3.14
CA PHE A 420 -30.98 18.47 2.30
C PHE A 420 -31.82 17.20 2.50
N SER A 421 -31.23 16.04 2.70
CA SER A 421 -31.95 14.79 2.99
C SER A 421 -32.72 14.85 4.31
N ASN A 422 -32.16 15.49 5.34
CA ASN A 422 -32.83 15.67 6.63
C ASN A 422 -33.95 16.70 6.61
N GLN A 423 -34.01 17.57 5.61
CA GLN A 423 -35.00 18.65 5.54
C GLN A 423 -36.25 18.28 4.73
N ASN A 424 -36.38 17.04 4.23
CA ASN A 424 -37.52 16.58 3.40
C ASN A 424 -37.86 17.48 2.19
N PHE A 425 -36.91 18.29 1.70
CA PHE A 425 -37.11 19.18 0.56
C PHE A 425 -37.16 18.46 -0.81
N LEU A 426 -36.89 17.15 -0.85
CA LEU A 426 -36.82 16.35 -2.09
C LEU A 426 -38.01 15.41 -2.30
N ASN A 427 -39.06 15.47 -1.49
CA ASN A 427 -40.34 14.81 -1.78
C ASN A 427 -41.40 15.87 -2.07
N PRO A 428 -41.85 16.03 -3.35
CA PRO A 428 -43.00 16.83 -3.69
C PRO A 428 -44.29 16.16 -3.18
#